data_7f4fb59d63dd6a7a869c858446bdfe0c
#
_entry.id   7f4fb59d63dd6a7a869c858446bdfe0c
#
_cell.length_a   1.000
_cell.length_b   1.000
_cell.length_c   1.000
_cell.angle_alpha   90.00
_cell.angle_beta   90.00
_cell.angle_gamma   90.00
#
_symmetry.space_group_name_H-M   'P 1'
#
loop_
_entity.id
_entity.type
_entity.pdbx_description
1 polymer ?
#
loop_
_entity_poly.entity_id
_entity_poly.type
_entity_poly.pdbx_seq_one_letter_code
_entity_poly.pdbx_strand_id
1 'polypeptide(L)'
;YHKIVLEDVMRAAKGVKDADQLFYQELSALLQPMTDAMYSLEAGMGHTPLFNDSGDNVARSMLSLLAALREEFSIAPVNKNAFPDAGYYCLRHQGLKILMDAGEIAPDYMPGHGHCDGLSFEVSVNQHPVFVNSGTGQYQGSLRGYFRSTRAHNTVVIEGEEQSECWGEHRVARRISQVSGDCGADWIHGEMVTATGRQQKRMILVDDQKVIVKDQVTGSAQGYLHLAPDYEYEEQ
;
A
#
# COMPACT_ATOMS: atom_id res chain seq x y z
N TYR A 1 -10.20 1.56 2.16
CA TYR A 1 -11.17 0.57 2.70
C TYR A 1 -10.82 0.12 4.12
N HIS A 2 -9.55 -0.16 4.44
CA HIS A 2 -9.16 -0.66 5.77
C HIS A 2 -9.72 0.21 6.92
N LYS A 3 -9.60 1.54 6.82
CA LYS A 3 -10.12 2.48 7.85
C LYS A 3 -11.65 2.44 7.96
N ILE A 4 -12.36 2.24 6.86
CA ILE A 4 -13.83 2.10 6.86
C ILE A 4 -14.22 0.82 7.60
N VAL A 5 -13.61 -0.31 7.25
CA VAL A 5 -13.89 -1.60 7.90
C VAL A 5 -13.52 -1.56 9.39
N LEU A 6 -12.39 -0.93 9.76
CA LEU A 6 -12.03 -0.73 11.17
C LEU A 6 -13.13 0.04 11.93
N GLU A 7 -13.63 1.14 11.36
CA GLU A 7 -14.72 1.91 11.98
C GLU A 7 -16.02 1.09 12.10
N ASP A 8 -16.35 0.28 11.08
CA ASP A 8 -17.53 -0.60 11.14
C ASP A 8 -17.39 -1.68 12.20
N VAL A 9 -16.20 -2.29 12.35
CA VAL A 9 -15.93 -3.25 13.44
C VAL A 9 -16.05 -2.57 14.81
N MET A 10 -15.55 -1.34 14.97
CA MET A 10 -15.73 -0.57 16.22
C MET A 10 -17.21 -0.34 16.54
N ARG A 11 -18.01 0.06 15.54
CA ARG A 11 -19.45 0.30 15.72
C ARG A 11 -20.19 -0.98 16.06
N ALA A 12 -19.88 -2.07 15.36
CA ALA A 12 -20.48 -3.37 15.61
C ALA A 12 -20.15 -3.88 17.03
N ALA A 13 -18.88 -3.81 17.45
CA ALA A 13 -18.47 -4.19 18.80
C ALA A 13 -19.23 -3.41 19.87
N LYS A 14 -19.37 -2.09 19.72
CA LYS A 14 -20.16 -1.27 20.65
C LYS A 14 -21.63 -1.67 20.69
N GLY A 15 -22.21 -1.96 19.51
CA GLY A 15 -23.64 -2.31 19.40
C GLY A 15 -24.00 -3.65 20.06
N VAL A 16 -23.05 -4.60 20.13
CA VAL A 16 -23.30 -5.94 20.70
C VAL A 16 -22.81 -6.11 22.13
N LYS A 17 -22.09 -5.12 22.68
CA LYS A 17 -21.37 -5.18 23.96
C LYS A 17 -22.23 -5.70 25.13
N ASP A 18 -23.49 -5.24 25.23
CA ASP A 18 -24.40 -5.60 26.30
C ASP A 18 -25.35 -6.75 25.92
N ALA A 19 -25.45 -7.07 24.63
CA ALA A 19 -26.37 -8.07 24.11
C ALA A 19 -25.72 -9.45 23.89
N ASP A 20 -24.45 -9.48 23.45
CA ASP A 20 -23.70 -10.69 23.14
C ASP A 20 -22.22 -10.51 23.51
N GLN A 21 -21.85 -10.96 24.69
CA GLN A 21 -20.49 -10.80 25.20
C GLN A 21 -19.46 -11.62 24.44
N LEU A 22 -19.84 -12.77 23.86
CA LEU A 22 -18.92 -13.60 23.08
C LEU A 22 -18.58 -12.91 21.76
N PHE A 23 -19.61 -12.46 21.06
CA PHE A 23 -19.43 -11.74 19.79
C PHE A 23 -18.70 -10.40 19.97
N TYR A 24 -18.95 -9.70 21.10
CA TYR A 24 -18.16 -8.51 21.47
C TYR A 24 -16.66 -8.82 21.60
N GLN A 25 -16.30 -9.94 22.24
CA GLN A 25 -14.90 -10.34 22.40
C GLN A 25 -14.25 -10.68 21.04
N GLU A 26 -14.96 -11.40 20.17
CA GLU A 26 -14.49 -11.72 18.82
C GLU A 26 -14.22 -10.46 18.00
N LEU A 27 -15.17 -9.51 17.95
CA LEU A 27 -14.97 -8.24 17.24
C LEU A 27 -13.85 -7.40 17.86
N SER A 28 -13.78 -7.33 19.19
CA SER A 28 -12.76 -6.54 19.89
C SER A 28 -11.35 -7.08 19.65
N ALA A 29 -11.20 -8.39 19.48
CA ALA A 29 -9.91 -9.02 19.17
C ALA A 29 -9.34 -8.59 17.80
N LEU A 30 -10.20 -8.18 16.87
CA LEU A 30 -9.78 -7.67 15.55
C LEU A 30 -9.24 -6.24 15.61
N LEU A 31 -9.63 -5.44 16.61
CA LEU A 31 -9.34 -4.01 16.64
C LEU A 31 -7.84 -3.72 16.80
N GLN A 32 -7.10 -4.45 17.65
CA GLN A 32 -5.68 -4.22 17.84
C GLN A 32 -4.87 -4.46 16.55
N PRO A 33 -4.95 -5.63 15.88
CA PRO A 33 -4.18 -5.85 14.65
C PRO A 33 -4.59 -4.91 13.50
N MET A 34 -5.87 -4.54 13.39
CA MET A 34 -6.32 -3.55 12.41
C MET A 34 -5.78 -2.14 12.72
N THR A 35 -5.73 -1.76 13.98
CA THR A 35 -5.13 -0.49 14.43
C THR A 35 -3.63 -0.44 14.14
N ASP A 36 -2.92 -1.52 14.43
CA ASP A 36 -1.47 -1.65 14.17
C ASP A 36 -1.18 -1.52 12.66
N ALA A 37 -1.98 -2.16 11.80
CA ALA A 37 -1.85 -2.06 10.36
C ALA A 37 -2.11 -0.62 9.87
N MET A 38 -3.23 -0.01 10.22
CA MET A 38 -3.54 1.37 9.86
C MET A 38 -2.41 2.32 10.25
N TYR A 39 -1.98 2.26 11.50
CA TYR A 39 -0.92 3.12 12.02
C TYR A 39 0.42 2.88 11.35
N SER A 40 0.81 1.62 11.18
CA SER A 40 2.09 1.26 10.58
C SER A 40 2.17 1.68 9.11
N LEU A 41 1.08 1.58 8.36
CA LEU A 41 1.05 1.97 6.96
C LEU A 41 1.00 3.50 6.79
N GLU A 42 0.18 4.23 7.55
CA GLU A 42 -0.09 5.65 7.32
C GLU A 42 0.80 6.60 8.15
N ALA A 43 1.12 6.28 9.42
CA ALA A 43 1.89 7.18 10.28
C ALA A 43 3.27 7.48 9.71
N GLY A 44 3.61 8.75 9.57
CA GLY A 44 4.87 9.21 8.98
C GLY A 44 4.84 9.42 7.47
N MET A 45 3.74 9.06 6.78
CA MET A 45 3.59 9.32 5.33
C MET A 45 3.14 10.75 5.04
N GLY A 46 2.42 11.41 5.96
CA GLY A 46 1.84 12.73 5.74
C GLY A 46 0.52 12.71 4.95
N HIS A 47 0.17 11.57 4.38
CA HIS A 47 -1.06 11.33 3.64
C HIS A 47 -1.49 9.86 3.79
N THR A 48 -2.68 9.51 3.33
CA THR A 48 -3.08 8.11 3.18
C THR A 48 -2.32 7.50 1.99
N PRO A 49 -1.57 6.39 2.15
CA PRO A 49 -0.85 5.75 1.05
C PRO A 49 -1.76 5.41 -0.13
N LEU A 50 -1.32 5.73 -1.35
CA LEU A 50 -2.13 5.73 -2.57
C LEU A 50 -1.96 4.44 -3.40
N PHE A 51 -1.89 3.29 -2.74
CA PHE A 51 -1.87 1.98 -3.42
C PHE A 51 -3.29 1.59 -3.85
N ASN A 52 -3.39 0.94 -5.02
CA ASN A 52 -4.66 0.47 -5.55
C ASN A 52 -5.74 1.59 -5.59
N ASP A 53 -6.97 1.28 -5.29
CA ASP A 53 -8.08 2.26 -5.20
C ASP A 53 -8.07 3.07 -3.90
N SER A 54 -6.91 3.40 -3.37
CA SER A 54 -6.79 4.28 -2.22
C SER A 54 -6.92 5.75 -2.61
N GLY A 55 -7.36 6.56 -1.67
CA GLY A 55 -7.50 8.02 -1.83
C GLY A 55 -7.65 8.71 -0.50
N ASP A 56 -7.25 9.98 -0.46
CA ASP A 56 -7.48 10.83 0.69
C ASP A 56 -8.97 11.19 0.83
N ASN A 57 -9.39 11.46 2.06
CA ASN A 57 -10.77 11.87 2.40
C ASN A 57 -11.88 10.84 2.12
N VAL A 58 -11.54 9.57 1.88
CA VAL A 58 -12.51 8.49 1.68
C VAL A 58 -13.03 7.94 3.02
N ALA A 59 -12.23 8.06 4.08
CA ALA A 59 -12.54 7.57 5.43
C ALA A 59 -12.16 8.61 6.47
N ARG A 60 -12.55 8.39 7.73
CA ARG A 60 -12.07 9.19 8.86
C ARG A 60 -10.54 9.22 8.90
N SER A 61 -9.98 10.34 9.35
CA SER A 61 -8.53 10.45 9.50
C SER A 61 -8.00 9.42 10.53
N MET A 62 -6.78 8.95 10.31
CA MET A 62 -6.09 8.05 11.24
C MET A 62 -6.10 8.60 12.68
N LEU A 63 -5.79 9.89 12.86
CA LEU A 63 -5.76 10.52 14.19
C LEU A 63 -7.12 10.46 14.89
N SER A 64 -8.21 10.70 14.15
CA SER A 64 -9.56 10.61 14.70
C SER A 64 -9.96 9.19 15.09
N LEU A 65 -9.56 8.18 14.29
CA LEU A 65 -9.78 6.78 14.62
C LEU A 65 -8.95 6.35 15.84
N LEU A 66 -7.68 6.74 15.92
CA LEU A 66 -6.82 6.45 17.07
C LEU A 66 -7.36 7.06 18.39
N ALA A 67 -7.89 8.29 18.32
CA ALA A 67 -8.52 8.89 19.49
C ALA A 67 -9.71 8.08 19.98
N ALA A 68 -10.61 7.67 19.07
CA ALA A 68 -11.77 6.84 19.40
C ALA A 68 -11.37 5.44 19.92
N LEU A 69 -10.39 4.79 19.28
CA LEU A 69 -9.87 3.49 19.72
C LEU A 69 -9.27 3.54 21.13
N ARG A 70 -8.54 4.60 21.43
CA ARG A 70 -7.98 4.82 22.76
C ARG A 70 -9.06 5.07 23.82
N GLU A 71 -10.03 5.94 23.51
CA GLU A 71 -11.09 6.33 24.44
C GLU A 71 -12.07 5.18 24.71
N GLU A 72 -12.51 4.49 23.66
CA GLU A 72 -13.61 3.53 23.73
C GLU A 72 -13.16 2.08 23.99
N PHE A 73 -11.95 1.72 23.56
CA PHE A 73 -11.43 0.35 23.63
C PHE A 73 -10.08 0.23 24.36
N SER A 74 -9.49 1.35 24.83
CA SER A 74 -8.16 1.40 25.45
C SER A 74 -7.04 0.85 24.57
N ILE A 75 -7.18 0.97 23.24
CA ILE A 75 -6.21 0.48 22.25
C ILE A 75 -5.22 1.59 21.91
N ALA A 76 -3.93 1.25 21.97
CA ALA A 76 -2.83 2.06 21.45
C ALA A 76 -2.13 1.31 20.30
N PRO A 77 -1.74 2.00 19.22
CA PRO A 77 -1.11 1.36 18.08
C PRO A 77 0.31 0.90 18.38
N VAL A 78 0.71 -0.20 17.74
CA VAL A 78 2.09 -0.70 17.72
C VAL A 78 2.60 -0.66 16.28
N ASN A 79 3.82 -0.12 16.09
CA ASN A 79 4.47 -0.13 14.79
C ASN A 79 4.94 -1.53 14.41
N LYS A 80 4.63 -1.93 13.17
CA LYS A 80 5.16 -3.12 12.52
C LYS A 80 5.82 -2.73 11.19
N ASN A 81 6.84 -3.48 10.79
CA ASN A 81 7.54 -3.23 9.53
C ASN A 81 7.10 -4.17 8.40
N ALA A 82 6.43 -5.28 8.72
CA ALA A 82 5.99 -6.26 7.74
C ALA A 82 4.55 -6.71 8.00
N PHE A 83 3.80 -6.85 6.91
CA PHE A 83 2.47 -7.44 6.84
C PHE A 83 2.47 -8.47 5.69
N PRO A 84 3.13 -9.64 5.86
CA PRO A 84 3.37 -10.59 4.76
C PRO A 84 2.09 -11.09 4.10
N ASP A 85 1.03 -11.32 4.88
CA ASP A 85 -0.27 -11.79 4.35
C ASP A 85 -0.96 -10.75 3.45
N ALA A 86 -0.64 -9.46 3.64
CA ALA A 86 -1.16 -8.36 2.84
C ALA A 86 -0.13 -7.81 1.83
N GLY A 87 1.14 -8.27 1.92
CA GLY A 87 2.22 -7.88 1.03
C GLY A 87 2.83 -6.51 1.29
N TYR A 88 2.55 -5.85 2.43
CA TYR A 88 3.10 -4.52 2.71
C TYR A 88 4.32 -4.56 3.62
N TYR A 89 5.36 -3.81 3.23
CA TYR A 89 6.64 -3.71 3.96
C TYR A 89 7.02 -2.26 4.17
N CYS A 90 7.41 -1.92 5.40
CA CYS A 90 7.75 -0.57 5.82
C CYS A 90 9.20 -0.49 6.27
N LEU A 91 9.89 0.57 5.88
CA LEU A 91 11.18 0.96 6.42
C LEU A 91 11.08 2.36 7.03
N ARG A 92 11.70 2.56 8.18
CA ARG A 92 11.77 3.85 8.88
C ARG A 92 13.19 4.14 9.29
N HIS A 93 13.70 5.31 8.91
CA HIS A 93 15.06 5.72 9.23
C HIS A 93 15.14 7.26 9.34
N GLN A 94 15.46 7.81 10.51
CA GLN A 94 15.74 9.24 10.72
C GLN A 94 14.73 10.20 10.04
N GLY A 95 13.43 10.00 10.25
CA GLY A 95 12.36 10.80 9.62
C GLY A 95 11.96 10.34 8.22
N LEU A 96 12.75 9.49 7.56
CA LEU A 96 12.38 8.81 6.34
C LEU A 96 11.39 7.69 6.63
N LYS A 97 10.37 7.57 5.80
CA LYS A 97 9.51 6.40 5.74
C LYS A 97 9.35 5.94 4.30
N ILE A 98 9.52 4.66 4.08
CA ILE A 98 9.26 3.97 2.82
C ILE A 98 8.20 2.91 3.07
N LEU A 99 7.23 2.82 2.18
CA LEU A 99 6.22 1.77 2.15
C LEU A 99 6.25 1.13 0.77
N MET A 100 6.39 -0.20 0.70
CA MET A 100 6.38 -0.97 -0.54
C MET A 100 5.24 -1.99 -0.54
N ASP A 101 4.59 -2.15 -1.68
CA ASP A 101 3.63 -3.21 -1.97
C ASP A 101 4.35 -4.37 -2.70
N ALA A 102 4.52 -5.49 -2.02
CA ALA A 102 4.98 -6.76 -2.58
C ALA A 102 3.91 -7.85 -2.33
N GLY A 103 2.66 -7.49 -2.53
CA GLY A 103 1.48 -8.34 -2.43
C GLY A 103 0.92 -8.75 -3.78
N GLU A 104 -0.04 -9.65 -3.73
CA GLU A 104 -0.87 -9.97 -4.90
C GLU A 104 -1.72 -8.76 -5.29
N ILE A 105 -2.07 -8.65 -6.58
CA ILE A 105 -2.84 -7.52 -7.10
C ILE A 105 -4.14 -7.24 -6.32
N ALA A 106 -4.79 -8.28 -5.83
CA ALA A 106 -6.01 -8.20 -5.03
C ALA A 106 -6.44 -9.60 -4.56
N PRO A 107 -7.36 -9.71 -3.59
CA PRO A 107 -8.01 -10.98 -3.26
C PRO A 107 -8.70 -11.60 -4.46
N ASP A 108 -8.65 -12.94 -4.58
CA ASP A 108 -9.21 -13.70 -5.71
C ASP A 108 -10.69 -13.44 -5.96
N TYR A 109 -11.45 -13.27 -4.88
CA TYR A 109 -12.89 -13.05 -4.93
C TYR A 109 -13.30 -11.60 -5.26
N MET A 110 -12.37 -10.62 -5.18
CA MET A 110 -12.68 -9.21 -5.43
C MET A 110 -11.50 -8.45 -6.06
N PRO A 111 -11.15 -8.72 -7.33
CA PRO A 111 -9.98 -8.12 -7.97
C PRO A 111 -10.24 -6.72 -8.56
N GLY A 112 -11.47 -6.23 -8.54
CA GLY A 112 -11.87 -5.01 -9.25
C GLY A 112 -11.20 -3.72 -8.77
N HIS A 113 -10.66 -3.70 -7.57
CA HIS A 113 -9.95 -2.57 -6.97
C HIS A 113 -8.43 -2.61 -7.19
N GLY A 114 -7.90 -3.72 -7.71
CA GLY A 114 -6.47 -3.91 -7.91
C GLY A 114 -5.93 -3.11 -9.09
N HIS A 115 -4.70 -2.65 -8.96
CA HIS A 115 -3.90 -1.97 -9.97
C HIS A 115 -2.68 -2.81 -10.36
N CYS A 116 -2.02 -2.46 -11.44
CA CYS A 116 -0.73 -3.03 -11.83
C CYS A 116 0.41 -2.32 -11.07
N ASP A 117 0.36 -2.34 -9.74
CA ASP A 117 1.25 -1.61 -8.83
C ASP A 117 2.17 -2.52 -8.02
N GLY A 118 2.34 -3.76 -8.44
CA GLY A 118 3.25 -4.72 -7.81
C GLY A 118 4.68 -4.18 -7.72
N LEU A 119 5.30 -4.33 -6.55
CA LEU A 119 6.58 -3.77 -6.15
C LEU A 119 6.68 -2.25 -6.25
N SER A 120 5.56 -1.54 -6.33
CA SER A 120 5.58 -0.08 -6.21
C SER A 120 5.85 0.34 -4.76
N PHE A 121 6.30 1.59 -4.60
CA PHE A 121 6.62 2.13 -3.29
C PHE A 121 6.26 3.61 -3.18
N GLU A 122 6.09 4.07 -1.96
CA GLU A 122 5.98 5.49 -1.62
C GLU A 122 7.06 5.89 -0.62
N VAL A 123 7.48 7.15 -0.67
CA VAL A 123 8.51 7.72 0.21
C VAL A 123 8.03 9.03 0.79
N SER A 124 8.21 9.18 2.10
CA SER A 124 8.04 10.46 2.80
C SER A 124 9.23 10.78 3.69
N VAL A 125 9.56 12.07 3.80
CA VAL A 125 10.61 12.58 4.68
C VAL A 125 9.98 13.58 5.64
N ASN A 126 10.08 13.34 6.94
CA ASN A 126 9.47 14.17 7.99
C ASN A 126 7.97 14.45 7.74
N GLN A 127 7.22 13.43 7.30
CA GLN A 127 5.80 13.50 6.93
C GLN A 127 5.51 14.35 5.67
N HIS A 128 6.52 14.70 4.88
CA HIS A 128 6.34 15.32 3.57
C HIS A 128 6.48 14.24 2.50
N PRO A 129 5.41 13.94 1.73
CA PRO A 129 5.47 12.97 0.64
C PRO A 129 6.49 13.42 -0.42
N VAL A 130 7.34 12.50 -0.88
CA VAL A 130 8.35 12.73 -1.94
C VAL A 130 8.02 11.94 -3.19
N PHE A 131 7.87 10.60 -3.05
CA PHE A 131 7.37 9.74 -4.11
C PHE A 131 6.00 9.20 -3.70
N VAL A 132 5.03 9.34 -4.59
CA VAL A 132 3.64 8.95 -4.35
C VAL A 132 3.12 8.09 -5.50
N ASN A 133 2.20 7.17 -5.21
CA ASN A 133 1.42 6.50 -6.25
C ASN A 133 0.26 7.40 -6.71
N SER A 134 -0.40 7.01 -7.81
CA SER A 134 -1.50 7.76 -8.38
C SER A 134 -2.82 7.60 -7.64
N GLY A 135 -2.98 6.56 -6.84
CA GLY A 135 -4.26 6.22 -6.20
C GLY A 135 -5.40 6.13 -7.21
N THR A 136 -6.54 6.66 -6.84
CA THR A 136 -7.72 6.69 -7.71
C THR A 136 -8.20 8.12 -7.94
N GLY A 137 -7.67 8.77 -8.96
CA GLY A 137 -8.14 10.09 -9.39
C GLY A 137 -9.48 10.03 -10.15
N GLN A 138 -9.78 8.89 -10.78
CA GLN A 138 -11.06 8.64 -11.45
C GLN A 138 -11.45 7.16 -11.30
N TYR A 139 -12.57 6.89 -10.61
CA TYR A 139 -13.05 5.53 -10.34
C TYR A 139 -13.73 4.89 -11.56
N GLN A 140 -14.39 5.70 -12.39
CA GLN A 140 -15.03 5.32 -13.63
C GLN A 140 -14.72 6.35 -14.73
N GLY A 141 -14.68 5.92 -15.99
CA GLY A 141 -14.46 6.80 -17.13
C GLY A 141 -13.06 6.69 -17.76
N SER A 142 -12.73 7.64 -18.63
CA SER A 142 -11.60 7.52 -19.58
C SER A 142 -10.21 7.42 -18.93
N LEU A 143 -10.00 7.98 -17.75
CA LEU A 143 -8.70 7.94 -17.05
C LEU A 143 -8.54 6.71 -16.15
N ARG A 144 -9.61 5.94 -15.89
CA ARG A 144 -9.54 4.76 -15.02
C ARG A 144 -8.47 3.76 -15.46
N GLY A 145 -8.37 3.50 -16.77
CA GLY A 145 -7.36 2.63 -17.34
C GLY A 145 -5.93 3.10 -17.07
N TYR A 146 -5.69 4.41 -17.10
CA TYR A 146 -4.39 4.98 -16.76
C TYR A 146 -4.05 4.75 -15.29
N PHE A 147 -4.92 5.10 -14.34
CA PHE A 147 -4.67 4.94 -12.91
C PHE A 147 -4.40 3.49 -12.50
N ARG A 148 -4.95 2.52 -13.23
CA ARG A 148 -4.71 1.10 -13.00
C ARG A 148 -3.48 0.54 -13.71
N SER A 149 -2.85 1.30 -14.62
CA SER A 149 -1.72 0.83 -15.43
C SER A 149 -0.41 0.84 -14.63
N THR A 150 0.53 -0.01 -15.00
CA THR A 150 1.85 -0.10 -14.38
C THR A 150 2.59 1.23 -14.37
N ARG A 151 2.48 2.01 -15.46
CA ARG A 151 3.16 3.31 -15.60
C ARG A 151 2.60 4.41 -14.68
N ALA A 152 1.46 4.21 -14.06
CA ALA A 152 0.89 5.14 -13.08
C ALA A 152 1.46 4.96 -11.67
N HIS A 153 2.40 4.03 -11.49
CA HIS A 153 2.95 3.66 -10.19
C HIS A 153 4.48 3.71 -10.18
N ASN A 154 5.07 3.78 -8.99
CA ASN A 154 6.52 3.80 -8.80
C ASN A 154 7.11 2.38 -8.97
N THR A 155 7.03 1.84 -10.18
CA THR A 155 7.46 0.48 -10.52
C THR A 155 8.03 0.41 -11.94
N VAL A 156 8.18 -0.79 -12.49
CA VAL A 156 8.84 -1.03 -13.78
C VAL A 156 7.87 -1.65 -14.77
N VAL A 157 7.80 -1.09 -15.98
CA VAL A 157 7.18 -1.70 -17.16
C VAL A 157 8.22 -2.52 -17.89
N ILE A 158 7.98 -3.81 -18.10
CA ILE A 158 8.90 -4.75 -18.77
C ILE A 158 8.35 -5.06 -20.17
N GLU A 159 9.17 -4.94 -21.21
CA GLU A 159 8.82 -5.16 -22.64
C GLU A 159 7.60 -4.32 -23.10
N GLY A 160 7.29 -3.20 -22.43
CA GLY A 160 6.13 -2.38 -22.72
C GLY A 160 4.78 -2.99 -22.31
N GLU A 161 4.80 -4.06 -21.51
CA GLU A 161 3.61 -4.81 -21.10
C GLU A 161 3.18 -4.43 -19.69
N GLU A 162 1.87 -4.54 -19.41
CA GLU A 162 1.32 -4.38 -18.06
C GLU A 162 1.68 -5.58 -17.18
N GLN A 163 1.86 -5.37 -15.89
CA GLN A 163 2.18 -6.44 -14.93
C GLN A 163 1.08 -7.49 -14.83
N SER A 164 -0.17 -7.06 -14.91
CA SER A 164 -1.37 -7.90 -14.89
C SER A 164 -2.33 -7.50 -16.00
N GLU A 165 -3.18 -8.40 -16.44
CA GLU A 165 -4.18 -8.12 -17.46
C GLU A 165 -5.40 -7.44 -16.85
N CYS A 166 -5.42 -6.10 -16.93
CA CYS A 166 -6.51 -5.27 -16.46
C CYS A 166 -7.22 -4.62 -17.64
N TRP A 167 -8.57 -4.66 -17.67
CA TRP A 167 -9.34 -3.97 -18.71
C TRP A 167 -10.68 -3.46 -18.19
N GLY A 168 -11.27 -2.54 -18.95
CA GLY A 168 -12.43 -1.82 -18.46
C GLY A 168 -12.14 -1.11 -17.14
N GLU A 169 -13.17 -0.90 -16.36
CA GLU A 169 -13.02 -0.15 -15.11
C GLU A 169 -12.61 -1.03 -13.92
N HIS A 170 -13.04 -2.32 -13.90
CA HIS A 170 -12.91 -3.19 -12.73
C HIS A 170 -12.56 -4.65 -13.04
N ARG A 171 -12.11 -4.97 -14.25
CA ARG A 171 -11.82 -6.35 -14.62
C ARG A 171 -10.32 -6.66 -14.54
N VAL A 172 -10.00 -7.86 -14.07
CA VAL A 172 -8.66 -8.42 -14.00
C VAL A 172 -8.71 -9.88 -14.45
N ALA A 173 -7.80 -10.31 -15.32
CA ALA A 173 -7.66 -11.71 -15.74
C ALA A 173 -6.35 -12.31 -15.25
N ARG A 174 -5.36 -12.46 -16.14
CA ARG A 174 -4.05 -12.98 -15.76
C ARG A 174 -3.36 -11.98 -14.84
N ARG A 175 -2.82 -12.48 -13.73
CA ARG A 175 -2.27 -11.66 -12.65
C ARG A 175 -0.78 -11.90 -12.49
N ILE A 176 -0.12 -10.97 -11.80
CA ILE A 176 1.19 -11.24 -11.21
C ILE A 176 1.10 -12.49 -10.33
N SER A 177 2.20 -13.20 -10.19
CA SER A 177 2.31 -14.42 -9.41
C SER A 177 3.67 -14.53 -8.76
N GLN A 178 3.85 -15.53 -7.88
CA GLN A 178 5.10 -15.75 -7.14
C GLN A 178 5.57 -14.44 -6.45
N VAL A 179 4.60 -13.70 -5.94
CA VAL A 179 4.88 -12.44 -5.26
C VAL A 179 5.35 -12.74 -3.85
N SER A 180 6.46 -12.13 -3.46
CA SER A 180 6.97 -12.23 -2.10
C SER A 180 7.77 -10.97 -1.74
N GLY A 181 7.87 -10.70 -0.45
CA GLY A 181 8.67 -9.60 0.06
C GLY A 181 9.28 -9.91 1.42
N ASP A 182 10.24 -9.10 1.80
CA ASP A 182 10.88 -9.11 3.11
C ASP A 182 11.51 -7.75 3.39
N CYS A 183 11.80 -7.46 4.67
CA CYS A 183 12.47 -6.21 5.06
C CYS A 183 13.39 -6.40 6.27
N GLY A 184 14.46 -5.60 6.29
CA GLY A 184 15.39 -5.47 7.40
C GLY A 184 15.35 -4.07 8.01
N ALA A 185 16.40 -3.73 8.73
CA ALA A 185 16.52 -2.42 9.37
C ALA A 185 16.71 -1.27 8.36
N ASP A 186 17.40 -1.55 7.25
CA ASP A 186 17.86 -0.60 6.24
C ASP A 186 17.53 -1.01 4.80
N TRP A 187 16.73 -2.05 4.62
CA TRP A 187 16.35 -2.53 3.30
C TRP A 187 14.91 -3.10 3.25
N ILE A 188 14.33 -3.04 2.05
CA ILE A 188 13.11 -3.77 1.66
C ILE A 188 13.41 -4.50 0.35
N HIS A 189 13.03 -5.77 0.26
CA HIS A 189 13.12 -6.59 -0.94
C HIS A 189 11.73 -7.08 -1.36
N GLY A 190 11.51 -7.17 -2.66
CA GLY A 190 10.33 -7.82 -3.23
C GLY A 190 10.65 -8.48 -4.57
N GLU A 191 9.93 -9.55 -4.90
CA GLU A 191 10.00 -10.22 -6.19
C GLU A 191 8.64 -10.66 -6.67
N MET A 192 8.47 -10.73 -7.98
CA MET A 192 7.25 -11.20 -8.63
C MET A 192 7.51 -11.71 -10.04
N VAL A 193 6.52 -12.40 -10.58
CA VAL A 193 6.41 -12.77 -12.00
C VAL A 193 5.18 -12.10 -12.58
N THR A 194 5.34 -11.37 -13.69
CA THR A 194 4.21 -10.72 -14.39
C THR A 194 3.27 -11.73 -15.03
N ALA A 195 2.09 -11.30 -15.46
CA ALA A 195 1.12 -12.11 -16.19
C ALA A 195 1.67 -12.73 -17.49
N THR A 196 2.73 -12.15 -18.06
CA THR A 196 3.43 -12.59 -19.27
C THR A 196 4.68 -13.42 -18.96
N GLY A 197 4.94 -13.73 -17.68
CA GLY A 197 6.06 -14.58 -17.24
C GLY A 197 7.40 -13.85 -17.09
N ARG A 198 7.41 -12.51 -17.05
CA ARG A 198 8.62 -11.71 -16.81
C ARG A 198 8.89 -11.63 -15.32
N GLN A 199 10.14 -11.77 -14.93
CA GLN A 199 10.56 -11.65 -13.53
C GLN A 199 10.97 -10.21 -13.22
N GLN A 200 10.55 -9.73 -12.06
CA GLN A 200 11.05 -8.50 -11.44
C GLN A 200 11.46 -8.79 -10.00
N LYS A 201 12.64 -8.29 -9.63
CA LYS A 201 13.13 -8.23 -8.25
C LYS A 201 13.49 -6.79 -7.96
N ARG A 202 13.01 -6.26 -6.85
CA ARG A 202 13.32 -4.91 -6.37
C ARG A 202 14.00 -4.99 -5.02
N MET A 203 15.05 -4.20 -4.85
CA MET A 203 15.71 -3.94 -3.58
C MET A 203 15.72 -2.43 -3.33
N ILE A 204 15.21 -2.01 -2.20
CA ILE A 204 15.33 -0.64 -1.71
C ILE A 204 16.29 -0.67 -0.53
N LEU A 205 17.36 0.12 -0.61
CA LEU A 205 18.37 0.25 0.43
C LEU A 205 18.40 1.69 0.94
N VAL A 206 18.55 1.84 2.23
CA VAL A 206 18.68 3.15 2.88
C VAL A 206 20.01 3.23 3.60
N ASP A 207 20.75 4.30 3.34
CA ASP A 207 21.87 4.72 4.17
C ASP A 207 21.61 6.15 4.69
N ASP A 208 22.53 6.70 5.50
CA ASP A 208 22.35 8.01 6.16
C ASP A 208 22.15 9.19 5.18
N GLN A 209 22.40 9.02 3.89
CA GLN A 209 22.42 10.10 2.90
C GLN A 209 21.50 9.87 1.70
N LYS A 210 21.11 8.62 1.42
CA LYS A 210 20.38 8.29 0.19
C LYS A 210 19.49 7.06 0.31
N VAL A 211 18.48 7.04 -0.55
CA VAL A 211 17.66 5.85 -0.87
C VAL A 211 18.11 5.32 -2.22
N ILE A 212 18.47 4.04 -2.29
CA ILE A 212 18.91 3.37 -3.51
C ILE A 212 17.85 2.35 -3.89
N VAL A 213 17.23 2.52 -5.06
CA VAL A 213 16.30 1.55 -5.65
C VAL A 213 17.03 0.78 -6.75
N LYS A 214 17.03 -0.55 -6.64
CA LYS A 214 17.66 -1.45 -7.63
C LYS A 214 16.61 -2.41 -8.13
N ASP A 215 16.39 -2.42 -9.44
CA ASP A 215 15.54 -3.40 -10.12
C ASP A 215 16.40 -4.36 -10.95
N GLN A 216 16.06 -5.64 -10.83
CA GLN A 216 16.55 -6.70 -11.70
C GLN A 216 15.34 -7.28 -12.43
N VAL A 217 15.37 -7.29 -13.75
CA VAL A 217 14.25 -7.70 -14.61
C VAL A 217 14.71 -8.62 -15.73
N THR A 218 13.78 -9.41 -16.28
CA THR A 218 14.01 -10.21 -17.48
C THR A 218 13.47 -9.47 -18.70
N GLY A 219 14.35 -8.86 -19.49
CA GLY A 219 14.01 -8.14 -20.71
C GLY A 219 14.31 -6.64 -20.65
N SER A 220 13.89 -5.91 -21.67
CA SER A 220 13.96 -4.44 -21.72
C SER A 220 12.95 -3.83 -20.76
N ALA A 221 13.34 -2.77 -20.04
CA ALA A 221 12.47 -2.21 -19.01
C ALA A 221 12.54 -0.70 -18.91
N GLN A 222 11.44 -0.09 -18.47
CA GLN A 222 11.35 1.33 -18.17
C GLN A 222 10.82 1.51 -16.74
N GLY A 223 11.60 2.16 -15.87
CA GLY A 223 11.20 2.54 -14.53
C GLY A 223 10.37 3.83 -14.54
N TYR A 224 9.37 3.90 -13.66
CA TYR A 224 8.55 5.08 -13.44
C TYR A 224 8.67 5.50 -11.99
N LEU A 225 8.85 6.80 -11.76
CA LEU A 225 8.86 7.43 -10.45
C LEU A 225 8.00 8.68 -10.51
N HIS A 226 7.06 8.82 -9.60
CA HIS A 226 6.12 9.93 -9.52
C HIS A 226 6.44 10.78 -8.30
N LEU A 227 6.94 11.99 -8.53
CA LEU A 227 7.15 12.97 -7.48
C LEU A 227 5.81 13.52 -6.98
N ALA A 228 5.74 13.81 -5.69
CA ALA A 228 4.64 14.59 -5.16
C ALA A 228 4.59 15.98 -5.84
N PRO A 229 3.42 16.62 -5.99
CA PRO A 229 3.25 17.82 -6.82
C PRO A 229 4.14 19.01 -6.45
N ASP A 230 4.63 19.06 -5.21
CA ASP A 230 5.47 20.16 -4.69
C ASP A 230 6.98 19.97 -4.94
N TYR A 231 7.37 18.92 -5.66
CA TYR A 231 8.78 18.61 -5.94
C TYR A 231 9.11 18.68 -7.43
N GLU A 232 10.32 19.18 -7.71
CA GLU A 232 10.96 19.10 -9.01
C GLU A 232 12.25 18.26 -8.87
N TYR A 233 12.72 17.64 -9.94
CA TYR A 233 13.97 16.88 -9.95
C TYR A 233 15.04 17.59 -10.78
N GLU A 234 16.29 17.42 -10.38
CA GLU A 234 17.46 17.80 -11.18
C GLU A 234 18.25 16.55 -11.56
N GLU A 235 18.55 16.40 -12.85
CA GLU A 235 19.48 15.36 -13.33
C GLU A 235 20.93 15.83 -13.10
N GLN A 236 21.74 14.98 -12.47
CA GLN A 236 23.17 15.21 -12.20
C GLN A 236 24.05 14.37 -13.13
#